data_8a5e5eb92bf892c2f680d86a1b0f1c59
#
_entry.id   8a5e5eb92bf892c2f680d86a1b0f1c59
#
_cell.length_a   1.000
_cell.length_b   1.000
_cell.length_c   1.000
_cell.angle_alpha   90.00
_cell.angle_beta   90.00
_cell.angle_gamma   90.00
#
_symmetry.space_group_name_H-M   'P 1'
#
loop_
_entity.id
_entity.type
_entity.pdbx_description
1 polymer ?
#
loop_
_entity_poly.entity_id
_entity_poly.type
_entity_poly.pdbx_seq_one_letter_code
_entity_poly.pdbx_strand_id
1 'polypeptide(L)'
;MINIGRLHHVSICINDLEATRHFYMDVLGMDDAQRPNSFNFPGQWFNKNGYEIHTIFKEAAGQVSGDAENIIKPGRDITFARHLCFSVDSVEGTVQTLKEHGVELIEGPRDRGDGATQMYIYDPDGHMVELVYEPWDWE
;
A
#
# COMPACT_ATOMS: atom_id res chain seq x y z
N MET A 1 -17.68 21.66 13.34
CA MET A 1 -16.77 20.86 12.51
C MET A 1 -15.94 19.96 13.40
N ILE A 2 -15.66 18.74 12.94
CA ILE A 2 -14.68 17.86 13.60
C ILE A 2 -13.29 18.36 13.23
N ASN A 3 -12.40 18.45 14.21
CA ASN A 3 -11.01 18.81 13.97
C ASN A 3 -10.22 17.55 13.69
N ILE A 4 -10.01 17.23 12.41
CA ILE A 4 -9.29 16.04 11.96
C ILE A 4 -7.79 16.26 12.07
N GLY A 5 -7.09 15.31 12.68
CA GLY A 5 -5.64 15.26 12.67
C GLY A 5 -5.10 14.58 11.42
N ARG A 6 -4.02 13.82 11.55
CA ARG A 6 -3.41 13.06 10.45
C ARG A 6 -4.20 11.79 10.10
N LEU A 7 -3.99 11.26 8.91
CA LEU A 7 -4.38 9.88 8.63
C LEU A 7 -3.59 8.97 9.60
N HIS A 8 -4.30 8.19 10.41
CA HIS A 8 -3.68 7.39 11.47
C HIS A 8 -3.22 6.03 10.93
N HIS A 9 -4.13 5.27 10.36
CA HIS A 9 -3.82 3.98 9.76
C HIS A 9 -4.86 3.58 8.72
N VAL A 10 -4.49 2.58 7.94
CA VAL A 10 -5.39 1.83 7.06
C VAL A 10 -5.34 0.36 7.49
N SER A 11 -6.48 -0.30 7.61
CA SER A 11 -6.57 -1.73 7.85
C SER A 11 -6.77 -2.46 6.53
N ILE A 12 -6.01 -3.51 6.30
CA ILE A 12 -6.12 -4.37 5.12
C ILE A 12 -6.38 -5.83 5.51
N CYS A 13 -7.16 -6.52 4.69
CA CYS A 13 -7.39 -7.95 4.86
C CYS A 13 -6.26 -8.75 4.20
N ILE A 14 -5.72 -9.72 4.90
CA ILE A 14 -4.62 -10.56 4.44
C ILE A 14 -4.94 -12.04 4.54
N ASN A 15 -4.27 -12.86 3.74
CA ASN A 15 -4.34 -14.33 3.81
C ASN A 15 -3.06 -14.95 4.36
N ASP A 16 -1.91 -14.34 4.07
CA ASP A 16 -0.59 -14.85 4.43
C ASP A 16 0.25 -13.75 5.06
N LEU A 17 0.52 -13.90 6.36
CA LEU A 17 1.26 -12.90 7.13
C LEU A 17 2.72 -12.79 6.67
N GLU A 18 3.37 -13.90 6.35
CA GLU A 18 4.78 -13.88 5.92
C GLU A 18 4.95 -13.18 4.56
N ALA A 19 4.05 -13.44 3.60
CA ALA A 19 4.06 -12.73 2.33
C ALA A 19 3.80 -11.22 2.53
N THR A 20 2.88 -10.87 3.42
CA THR A 20 2.55 -9.48 3.77
C THR A 20 3.74 -8.78 4.44
N ARG A 21 4.41 -9.44 5.38
CA ARG A 21 5.62 -8.91 6.03
C ARG A 21 6.73 -8.65 5.01
N HIS A 22 7.01 -9.63 4.16
CA HIS A 22 8.00 -9.47 3.10
C HIS A 22 7.69 -8.24 2.22
N PHE A 23 6.44 -8.09 1.81
CA PHE A 23 6.06 -6.97 0.96
C PHE A 23 6.20 -5.61 1.68
N TYR A 24 5.57 -5.45 2.84
CA TYR A 24 5.57 -4.14 3.50
C TYR A 24 6.90 -3.80 4.19
N MET A 25 7.63 -4.77 4.71
CA MET A 25 8.90 -4.53 5.38
C MET A 25 10.10 -4.60 4.42
N ASP A 26 10.25 -5.67 3.66
CA ASP A 26 11.46 -5.87 2.85
C ASP A 26 11.38 -5.11 1.52
N VAL A 27 10.22 -5.06 0.87
CA VAL A 27 10.05 -4.34 -0.40
C VAL A 27 9.79 -2.85 -0.16
N LEU A 28 8.80 -2.49 0.67
CA LEU A 28 8.42 -1.10 0.91
C LEU A 28 9.21 -0.42 2.05
N GLY A 29 9.99 -1.16 2.82
CA GLY A 29 10.85 -0.60 3.87
C GLY A 29 10.09 -0.06 5.08
N MET A 30 8.91 -0.58 5.38
CA MET A 30 8.19 -0.25 6.60
C MET A 30 8.78 -0.99 7.81
N ASP A 31 8.56 -0.44 8.99
CA ASP A 31 9.03 -1.01 10.24
C ASP A 31 7.89 -1.73 10.97
N ASP A 32 8.23 -2.68 11.84
CA ASP A 32 7.26 -3.31 12.72
C ASP A 32 6.73 -2.30 13.74
N ALA A 33 5.41 -2.13 13.78
CA ALA A 33 4.75 -1.35 14.82
C ALA A 33 4.23 -2.30 15.90
N GLN A 34 4.67 -2.10 17.13
CA GLN A 34 4.21 -2.91 18.24
C GLN A 34 2.72 -2.74 18.48
N ARG A 35 1.98 -3.84 18.41
CA ARG A 35 0.57 -3.87 18.78
C ARG A 35 0.43 -3.86 20.32
N PRO A 36 -0.64 -3.24 20.86
CA PRO A 36 -0.95 -3.37 22.29
C PRO A 36 -1.10 -4.84 22.70
N ASN A 37 -0.74 -5.19 23.94
CA ASN A 37 -0.84 -6.56 24.46
C ASN A 37 -2.26 -7.14 24.43
N SER A 38 -3.27 -6.29 24.34
CA SER A 38 -4.68 -6.71 24.15
C SER A 38 -4.94 -7.35 22.79
N PHE A 39 -4.06 -7.13 21.81
CA PHE A 39 -4.12 -7.74 20.48
C PHE A 39 -3.37 -9.09 20.50
N ASN A 40 -3.97 -10.10 21.10
CA ASN A 40 -3.39 -11.42 21.27
C ASN A 40 -3.75 -12.43 20.16
N PHE A 41 -4.33 -11.94 19.07
CA PHE A 41 -4.65 -12.72 17.87
C PHE A 41 -3.61 -12.47 16.77
N PRO A 42 -3.47 -13.38 15.79
CA PRO A 42 -2.50 -13.23 14.72
C PRO A 42 -2.71 -11.95 13.90
N GLY A 43 -1.60 -11.35 13.48
CA GLY A 43 -1.58 -10.13 12.69
C GLY A 43 -0.33 -9.32 12.98
N GLN A 44 -0.14 -8.26 12.24
CA GLN A 44 0.97 -7.33 12.41
C GLN A 44 0.56 -5.91 12.03
N TRP A 45 1.16 -4.95 12.66
CA TRP A 45 1.07 -3.55 12.27
C TRP A 45 2.42 -3.10 11.74
N PHE A 46 2.40 -2.32 10.68
CA PHE A 46 3.60 -1.72 10.09
C PHE A 46 3.51 -0.22 10.22
N ASN A 47 4.64 0.45 10.45
CA ASN A 47 4.68 1.90 10.47
C ASN A 47 5.79 2.47 9.57
N LYS A 48 5.57 3.69 9.12
CA LYS A 48 6.57 4.52 8.44
C LYS A 48 6.12 5.96 8.48
N ASN A 49 7.04 6.87 8.82
CA ASN A 49 6.82 8.33 8.73
C ASN A 49 5.50 8.84 9.33
N GLY A 50 5.03 8.23 10.43
CA GLY A 50 3.86 8.69 11.17
C GLY A 50 2.51 8.14 10.69
N TYR A 51 2.49 7.17 9.79
CA TYR A 51 1.29 6.43 9.42
C TYR A 51 1.51 4.93 9.59
N GLU A 52 0.41 4.18 9.68
CA GLU A 52 0.45 2.74 9.92
C GLU A 52 -0.43 1.97 8.92
N ILE A 53 -0.03 0.73 8.67
CA ILE A 53 -0.87 -0.29 8.03
C ILE A 53 -1.15 -1.36 9.09
N HIS A 54 -2.42 -1.64 9.34
CA HIS A 54 -2.87 -2.72 10.21
C HIS A 54 -3.35 -3.89 9.38
N THR A 55 -3.11 -5.10 9.84
CA THR A 55 -3.55 -6.31 9.14
C THR A 55 -4.62 -7.04 9.93
N ILE A 56 -5.60 -7.58 9.22
CA ILE A 56 -6.65 -8.45 9.73
C ILE A 56 -6.72 -9.66 8.82
N PHE A 57 -6.64 -10.87 9.38
CA PHE A 57 -6.84 -12.06 8.57
C PHE A 57 -8.24 -12.07 7.97
N LYS A 58 -8.35 -12.40 6.70
CA LYS A 58 -9.60 -12.41 5.94
C LYS A 58 -10.69 -13.24 6.63
N GLU A 59 -10.31 -14.35 7.23
CA GLU A 59 -11.22 -15.22 7.99
C GLU A 59 -11.77 -14.58 9.27
N ALA A 60 -10.99 -13.68 9.88
CA ALA A 60 -11.38 -12.95 11.09
C ALA A 60 -12.07 -11.62 10.77
N ALA A 61 -11.96 -11.13 9.54
CA ALA A 61 -12.65 -9.93 9.11
C ALA A 61 -14.15 -10.23 9.01
N GLY A 62 -14.96 -9.49 9.69
CA GLY A 62 -16.41 -9.64 9.60
C GLY A 62 -16.88 -9.35 8.17
N GLN A 63 -17.21 -8.11 7.89
CA GLN A 63 -17.55 -7.68 6.55
C GLN A 63 -16.34 -7.00 5.89
N VAL A 64 -15.91 -7.49 4.73
CA VAL A 64 -14.87 -6.85 3.94
C VAL A 64 -15.43 -5.56 3.36
N SER A 65 -15.00 -4.42 3.88
CA SER A 65 -15.40 -3.13 3.34
C SER A 65 -14.73 -2.91 1.98
N GLY A 66 -15.51 -2.52 0.99
CA GLY A 66 -14.98 -2.28 -0.35
C GLY A 66 -14.97 -3.53 -1.20
N ASP A 67 -16.10 -4.18 -1.25
CA ASP A 67 -16.35 -5.34 -2.09
C ASP A 67 -15.79 -5.15 -3.50
N ALA A 68 -15.02 -6.15 -3.93
CA ALA A 68 -14.35 -6.19 -5.22
C ALA A 68 -15.29 -6.00 -6.43
N GLU A 69 -16.56 -6.32 -6.29
CA GLU A 69 -17.55 -6.12 -7.36
C GLU A 69 -17.74 -4.66 -7.77
N ASN A 70 -17.32 -3.73 -6.92
CA ASN A 70 -17.44 -2.31 -7.17
C ASN A 70 -16.17 -1.62 -7.67
N ILE A 71 -15.07 -2.35 -7.82
CA ILE A 71 -13.77 -1.72 -7.93
C ILE A 71 -13.46 -1.32 -9.37
N ILE A 72 -13.74 -2.15 -10.35
CA ILE A 72 -13.38 -1.85 -11.73
C ILE A 72 -14.55 -2.19 -12.66
N LYS A 73 -15.16 -1.18 -13.23
CA LYS A 73 -16.10 -1.38 -14.34
C LYS A 73 -15.29 -1.75 -15.59
N PRO A 74 -15.75 -2.74 -16.39
CA PRO A 74 -15.09 -3.06 -17.65
C PRO A 74 -14.81 -1.82 -18.51
N GLY A 75 -13.61 -1.72 -19.06
CA GLY A 75 -13.18 -0.60 -19.89
C GLY A 75 -12.73 0.66 -19.12
N ARG A 76 -12.66 0.62 -17.78
CA ARG A 76 -12.07 1.69 -16.97
C ARG A 76 -10.60 1.44 -16.68
N ASP A 77 -9.86 2.52 -16.51
CA ASP A 77 -8.46 2.48 -16.07
C ASP A 77 -8.40 1.90 -14.65
N ILE A 78 -7.60 0.88 -14.44
CA ILE A 78 -7.43 0.22 -13.14
C ILE A 78 -6.91 1.18 -12.06
N THR A 79 -6.19 2.22 -12.46
CA THR A 79 -5.64 3.23 -11.55
C THR A 79 -6.71 4.10 -10.89
N PHE A 80 -7.95 4.03 -11.36
CA PHE A 80 -9.11 4.64 -10.70
C PHE A 80 -9.70 3.78 -9.58
N ALA A 81 -9.21 2.55 -9.40
CA ALA A 81 -9.57 1.73 -8.27
C ALA A 81 -9.08 2.36 -6.96
N ARG A 82 -9.71 1.97 -5.84
CA ARG A 82 -9.22 2.37 -4.52
C ARG A 82 -7.81 1.84 -4.31
N HIS A 83 -6.90 2.67 -3.85
CA HIS A 83 -5.51 2.29 -3.63
C HIS A 83 -4.88 3.06 -2.47
N LEU A 84 -3.80 2.50 -1.93
CA LEU A 84 -2.86 3.20 -1.07
C LEU A 84 -1.84 3.90 -1.97
N CYS A 85 -1.42 5.09 -1.60
CA CYS A 85 -0.38 5.81 -2.32
C CYS A 85 0.75 6.20 -1.37
N PHE A 86 1.98 5.83 -1.73
CA PHE A 86 3.20 6.21 -1.02
C PHE A 86 4.08 7.06 -1.91
N SER A 87 4.66 8.13 -1.35
CA SER A 87 5.69 8.89 -2.05
C SER A 87 7.02 8.11 -2.02
N VAL A 88 7.77 8.22 -3.11
CA VAL A 88 9.11 7.62 -3.26
C VAL A 88 10.11 8.67 -3.73
N ASP A 89 11.37 8.49 -3.35
CA ASP A 89 12.45 9.46 -3.62
C ASP A 89 13.12 9.29 -4.99
N SER A 90 12.86 8.17 -5.67
CA SER A 90 13.50 7.85 -6.95
C SER A 90 12.66 6.90 -7.78
N VAL A 91 12.35 7.26 -9.00
CA VAL A 91 11.67 6.37 -9.96
C VAL A 91 12.55 5.17 -10.30
N GLU A 92 13.80 5.44 -10.68
CA GLU A 92 14.76 4.40 -11.08
C GLU A 92 15.07 3.44 -9.94
N GLY A 93 15.32 3.97 -8.74
CA GLY A 93 15.58 3.14 -7.55
C GLY A 93 14.38 2.28 -7.17
N THR A 94 13.18 2.82 -7.29
CA THR A 94 11.93 2.09 -7.04
C THR A 94 11.76 0.94 -8.03
N VAL A 95 11.89 1.20 -9.33
CA VAL A 95 11.78 0.18 -10.38
C VAL A 95 12.81 -0.93 -10.17
N GLN A 96 14.05 -0.56 -9.83
CA GLN A 96 15.11 -1.53 -9.57
C GLN A 96 14.79 -2.42 -8.36
N THR A 97 14.33 -1.82 -7.26
CA THR A 97 13.94 -2.56 -6.05
C THR A 97 12.80 -3.53 -6.32
N LEU A 98 11.75 -3.08 -7.02
CA LEU A 98 10.63 -3.95 -7.39
C LEU A 98 11.10 -5.15 -8.22
N LYS A 99 11.98 -4.92 -9.18
CA LYS A 99 12.55 -5.96 -10.04
C LYS A 99 13.38 -6.97 -9.23
N GLU A 100 14.19 -6.50 -8.29
CA GLU A 100 15.01 -7.35 -7.42
C GLU A 100 14.16 -8.26 -6.53
N HIS A 101 13.01 -7.79 -6.10
CA HIS A 101 12.05 -8.55 -5.29
C HIS A 101 10.99 -9.31 -6.10
N GLY A 102 11.06 -9.26 -7.43
CA GLY A 102 10.09 -9.95 -8.28
C GLY A 102 8.67 -9.37 -8.22
N VAL A 103 8.53 -8.10 -7.86
CA VAL A 103 7.24 -7.42 -7.84
C VAL A 103 6.97 -6.81 -9.21
N GLU A 104 5.86 -7.20 -9.81
CA GLU A 104 5.46 -6.73 -11.13
C GLU A 104 4.90 -5.30 -11.07
N LEU A 105 5.36 -4.44 -11.97
CA LEU A 105 4.70 -3.16 -12.26
C LEU A 105 3.45 -3.43 -13.09
N ILE A 106 2.29 -3.08 -12.53
CA ILE A 106 1.00 -3.23 -13.21
C ILE A 106 0.80 -2.09 -14.22
N GLU A 107 1.22 -0.89 -13.82
CA GLU A 107 1.13 0.30 -14.67
C GLU A 107 2.31 1.24 -14.34
N GLY A 108 2.80 1.91 -15.35
CA GLY A 108 3.88 2.88 -15.20
C GLY A 108 5.31 2.29 -15.33
N PRO A 109 6.35 3.08 -15.07
CA PRO A 109 6.31 4.51 -14.73
C PRO A 109 5.63 5.36 -15.81
N ARG A 110 4.75 6.25 -15.41
CA ARG A 110 4.06 7.16 -16.34
C ARG A 110 4.05 8.59 -15.81
N ASP A 111 4.13 9.55 -16.73
CA ASP A 111 3.99 10.97 -16.41
C ASP A 111 2.55 11.27 -15.99
N ARG A 112 2.38 11.92 -14.84
CA ARG A 112 1.07 12.40 -14.37
C ARG A 112 0.61 13.65 -15.12
N GLY A 113 1.52 14.33 -15.80
CA GLY A 113 1.25 15.53 -16.58
C GLY A 113 1.64 16.85 -15.89
N ASP A 114 2.09 16.78 -14.64
CA ASP A 114 2.51 17.92 -13.81
C ASP A 114 3.98 17.83 -13.38
N GLY A 115 4.71 16.85 -13.87
CA GLY A 115 6.10 16.56 -13.50
C GLY A 115 6.25 15.41 -12.51
N ALA A 116 5.16 14.91 -11.93
CA ALA A 116 5.17 13.72 -11.10
C ALA A 116 5.13 12.45 -11.95
N THR A 117 5.69 11.37 -11.41
CA THR A 117 5.67 10.04 -12.03
C THR A 117 4.91 9.06 -11.15
N GLN A 118 4.02 8.28 -11.76
CA GLN A 118 3.18 7.31 -11.08
C GLN A 118 3.57 5.88 -11.47
N MET A 119 3.56 4.99 -10.50
CA MET A 119 3.78 3.55 -10.65
C MET A 119 2.76 2.80 -9.82
N TYR A 120 2.25 1.67 -10.32
CA TYR A 120 1.22 0.89 -9.64
C TYR A 120 1.63 -0.57 -9.54
N ILE A 121 1.45 -1.14 -8.36
CA ILE A 121 1.73 -2.55 -8.05
C ILE A 121 0.57 -3.14 -7.25
N TYR A 122 0.53 -4.46 -7.13
CA TYR A 122 -0.33 -5.14 -6.17
C TYR A 122 0.48 -5.65 -4.99
N ASP A 123 -0.10 -5.60 -3.80
CA ASP A 123 0.41 -6.35 -2.67
C ASP A 123 0.07 -7.86 -2.80
N PRO A 124 0.56 -8.74 -1.93
CA PRO A 124 0.30 -10.18 -2.04
C PRO A 124 -1.18 -10.59 -2.02
N ASP A 125 -2.05 -9.75 -1.48
CA ASP A 125 -3.49 -10.00 -1.39
C ASP A 125 -4.30 -9.28 -2.48
N GLY A 126 -3.64 -8.61 -3.41
CA GLY A 126 -4.27 -7.88 -4.51
C GLY A 126 -4.71 -6.47 -4.15
N HIS A 127 -4.28 -5.91 -3.03
CA HIS A 127 -4.49 -4.50 -2.73
C HIS A 127 -3.61 -3.66 -3.67
N MET A 128 -4.22 -2.69 -4.34
CA MET A 128 -3.47 -1.79 -5.20
C MET A 128 -2.67 -0.79 -4.38
N VAL A 129 -1.42 -0.62 -4.76
CA VAL A 129 -0.49 0.34 -4.18
C VAL A 129 0.05 1.22 -5.31
N GLU A 130 -0.14 2.52 -5.17
CA GLU A 130 0.52 3.51 -6.01
C GLU A 130 1.83 3.94 -5.36
N LEU A 131 2.88 4.07 -6.16
CA LEU A 131 4.14 4.68 -5.77
C LEU A 131 4.31 5.94 -6.62
N VAL A 132 4.31 7.11 -5.98
CA VAL A 132 4.40 8.39 -6.67
C VAL A 132 5.72 9.09 -6.38
N TYR A 133 6.39 9.53 -7.41
CA TYR A 133 7.53 10.43 -7.31
C TYR A 133 7.10 11.85 -7.63
N GLU A 134 7.23 12.74 -6.68
CA GLU A 134 6.98 14.17 -6.83
C GLU A 134 8.29 14.91 -6.57
N PRO A 135 8.96 15.46 -7.63
CA PRO A 135 10.31 16.03 -7.48
C PRO A 135 10.40 17.12 -6.41
N TRP A 136 9.34 17.88 -6.21
CA TRP A 136 9.29 18.95 -5.21
C TRP A 136 9.26 18.48 -3.75
N ASP A 137 8.95 17.22 -3.50
CA ASP A 137 8.98 16.65 -2.14
C ASP A 137 10.38 16.31 -1.66
N TRP A 138 11.34 16.24 -2.58
CA TRP A 138 12.70 15.75 -2.34
C TRP A 138 13.80 16.78 -2.63
N GLU A 139 13.41 17.99 -2.99
CA GLU A 139 14.34 19.09 -3.25
C GLU A 139 14.94 19.72 -1.97
#